data_8d34daab1697d40ff7449677b40c2992
#
_entry.id   8d34daab1697d40ff7449677b40c2992
#
_cell.length_a   1.000
_cell.length_b   1.000
_cell.length_c   1.000
_cell.angle_alpha   90.00
_cell.angle_beta   90.00
_cell.angle_gamma   90.00
#
_symmetry.space_group_name_H-M   'P 1'
#
loop_
_entity.id
_entity.type
_entity.pdbx_description
1 polymer ?
#
loop_
_entity_poly.entity_id
_entity_poly.type
_entity_poly.pdbx_seq_one_letter_code
_entity_poly.pdbx_strand_id
1 'polypeptide(L)'
;QTGNVLEPSCGIGNFMGLVPESINDAKFYGVELDSISGRIAQQLYQKNSIAVQGFENTNLPDSFFDAAIGNVPFGQFKVPDKRYDKHNFLIHDYFFARTLDKVRPGGVIAFITSKGTLDKENPNVRKYIAQRADLLGAIRLPNDTFKAAAGTEVTSDIIFLQKRDRLVDIEPDWVHLATDANGIRMNAYFVDNPEMVLGDMQMVSGPHGMESACIAYENAELGDLLRDAI
;
A
#
# COMPACT_ATOMS: atom_id res chain seq x y z
N GLN A 1 -10.41 -22.73 0.15
CA GLN A 1 -11.29 -21.85 -0.66
C GLN A 1 -10.44 -21.17 -1.72
N THR A 2 -10.79 -21.36 -2.97
CA THR A 2 -10.19 -20.61 -4.08
C THR A 2 -10.66 -19.17 -4.00
N GLY A 3 -9.72 -18.23 -3.89
CA GLY A 3 -10.00 -16.78 -3.87
C GLY A 3 -9.43 -16.07 -5.10
N ASN A 4 -9.97 -14.91 -5.43
CA ASN A 4 -9.43 -14.03 -6.44
C ASN A 4 -8.60 -12.92 -5.78
N VAL A 5 -7.34 -12.80 -6.16
CA VAL A 5 -6.40 -11.83 -5.60
C VAL A 5 -5.97 -10.85 -6.69
N LEU A 6 -6.09 -9.56 -6.42
CA LEU A 6 -5.63 -8.49 -7.31
C LEU A 6 -4.24 -8.02 -6.91
N GLU A 7 -3.33 -7.92 -7.88
CA GLU A 7 -2.03 -7.26 -7.74
C GLU A 7 -1.95 -6.13 -8.79
N PRO A 8 -2.32 -4.87 -8.44
CA PRO A 8 -2.56 -3.82 -9.43
C PRO A 8 -1.30 -3.18 -10.00
N SER A 9 -0.12 -3.56 -9.50
CA SER A 9 1.21 -3.18 -10.02
C SER A 9 2.18 -4.33 -9.76
N CYS A 10 2.02 -5.41 -10.54
CA CYS A 10 2.65 -6.68 -10.19
C CYS A 10 4.14 -6.78 -10.55
N GLY A 11 4.69 -5.85 -11.35
CA GLY A 11 6.05 -5.97 -11.83
C GLY A 11 6.26 -7.31 -12.55
N ILE A 12 7.30 -8.03 -12.18
CA ILE A 12 7.57 -9.39 -12.67
C ILE A 12 6.81 -10.48 -11.89
N GLY A 13 5.94 -10.13 -10.93
CA GLY A 13 5.11 -11.06 -10.17
C GLY A 13 5.77 -11.61 -8.90
N ASN A 14 6.55 -10.80 -8.18
CA ASN A 14 7.25 -11.25 -6.98
C ASN A 14 6.30 -11.81 -5.91
N PHE A 15 5.16 -11.18 -5.65
CA PHE A 15 4.16 -11.69 -4.70
C PHE A 15 3.55 -13.01 -5.17
N MET A 16 3.29 -13.16 -6.47
CA MET A 16 2.79 -14.42 -7.05
C MET A 16 3.78 -15.58 -6.87
N GLY A 17 5.09 -15.28 -6.88
CA GLY A 17 6.15 -16.26 -6.67
C GLY A 17 6.35 -16.69 -5.21
N LEU A 18 5.79 -15.94 -4.25
CA LEU A 18 5.93 -16.16 -2.82
C LEU A 18 4.63 -16.64 -2.15
N VAL A 19 3.64 -17.04 -2.94
CA VAL A 19 2.34 -17.50 -2.43
C VAL A 19 2.53 -18.73 -1.54
N PRO A 20 2.04 -18.70 -0.27
CA PRO A 20 2.10 -19.85 0.61
C PRO A 20 1.26 -21.03 0.08
N GLU A 21 1.68 -22.26 0.37
CA GLU A 21 0.94 -23.47 -0.03
C GLU A 21 -0.54 -23.45 0.44
N SER A 22 -0.82 -22.84 1.59
CA SER A 22 -2.15 -22.74 2.18
C SER A 22 -3.16 -21.97 1.31
N ILE A 23 -2.69 -21.12 0.40
CA ILE A 23 -3.51 -20.33 -0.54
C ILE A 23 -3.09 -20.52 -2.01
N ASN A 24 -2.38 -21.59 -2.30
CA ASN A 24 -1.86 -21.89 -3.65
C ASN A 24 -2.95 -22.06 -4.73
N ASP A 25 -4.18 -22.33 -4.31
CA ASP A 25 -5.37 -22.40 -5.20
C ASP A 25 -5.95 -21.03 -5.54
N ALA A 26 -5.45 -19.93 -4.94
CA ALA A 26 -5.90 -18.59 -5.27
C ALA A 26 -5.52 -18.21 -6.70
N LYS A 27 -6.45 -17.56 -7.41
CA LYS A 27 -6.18 -17.03 -8.74
C LYS A 27 -5.75 -15.57 -8.64
N PHE A 28 -4.56 -15.27 -9.13
CA PHE A 28 -4.04 -13.92 -9.20
C PHE A 28 -4.42 -13.23 -10.51
N TYR A 29 -4.72 -11.94 -10.37
CA TYR A 29 -4.98 -11.01 -11.45
C TYR A 29 -3.97 -9.87 -11.31
N GLY A 30 -2.91 -9.92 -12.12
CA GLY A 30 -1.86 -8.90 -12.15
C GLY A 30 -2.17 -7.81 -13.15
N VAL A 31 -1.77 -6.60 -12.84
CA VAL A 31 -1.73 -5.48 -13.78
C VAL A 31 -0.32 -4.90 -13.76
N GLU A 32 0.28 -4.67 -14.91
CA GLU A 32 1.61 -4.07 -15.01
C GLU A 32 1.67 -3.13 -16.22
N LEU A 33 2.10 -1.89 -15.96
CA LEU A 33 2.22 -0.87 -17.00
C LEU A 33 3.44 -1.11 -17.90
N ASP A 34 4.57 -1.52 -17.29
CA ASP A 34 5.79 -1.80 -18.05
C ASP A 34 5.65 -3.08 -18.86
N SER A 35 5.81 -2.94 -20.17
CA SER A 35 5.60 -4.04 -21.11
C SER A 35 6.61 -5.19 -20.96
N ILE A 36 7.83 -4.91 -20.52
CA ILE A 36 8.86 -5.91 -20.31
C ILE A 36 8.54 -6.73 -19.07
N SER A 37 8.35 -6.05 -17.93
CA SER A 37 8.01 -6.68 -16.65
C SER A 37 6.72 -7.48 -16.73
N GLY A 38 5.67 -6.90 -17.33
CA GLY A 38 4.38 -7.57 -17.49
C GLY A 38 4.46 -8.82 -18.35
N ARG A 39 5.22 -8.81 -19.43
CA ARG A 39 5.44 -10.00 -20.29
C ARG A 39 6.27 -11.07 -19.59
N ILE A 40 7.24 -10.68 -18.76
CA ILE A 40 8.00 -11.64 -17.92
C ILE A 40 7.02 -12.32 -16.95
N ALA A 41 6.19 -11.54 -16.24
CA ALA A 41 5.18 -12.09 -15.33
C ALA A 41 4.22 -13.06 -16.03
N GLN A 42 3.74 -12.70 -17.23
CA GLN A 42 2.89 -13.59 -18.05
C GLN A 42 3.54 -14.94 -18.36
N GLN A 43 4.84 -14.96 -18.62
CA GLN A 43 5.57 -16.20 -18.90
C GLN A 43 5.83 -17.02 -17.64
N LEU A 44 6.14 -16.37 -16.52
CA LEU A 44 6.42 -17.06 -15.26
C LEU A 44 5.15 -17.63 -14.61
N TYR A 45 4.02 -16.93 -14.71
CA TYR A 45 2.80 -17.26 -13.97
C TYR A 45 1.61 -17.51 -14.89
N GLN A 46 1.73 -18.46 -15.79
CA GLN A 46 0.75 -18.78 -16.86
C GLN A 46 -0.64 -19.18 -16.35
N LYS A 47 -0.76 -19.63 -15.09
CA LYS A 47 -2.04 -19.93 -14.45
C LYS A 47 -2.83 -18.67 -14.06
N ASN A 48 -2.15 -17.53 -13.96
CA ASN A 48 -2.71 -16.26 -13.53
C ASN A 48 -3.10 -15.38 -14.73
N SER A 49 -3.93 -14.39 -14.49
CA SER A 49 -4.34 -13.43 -15.52
C SER A 49 -3.55 -12.14 -15.33
N ILE A 50 -2.69 -11.78 -16.29
CA ILE A 50 -1.85 -10.58 -16.19
C ILE A 50 -2.16 -9.67 -17.38
N ALA A 51 -2.65 -8.46 -17.07
CA ALA A 51 -2.92 -7.40 -18.04
C ALA A 51 -1.71 -6.46 -18.13
N VAL A 52 -1.15 -6.32 -19.32
CA VAL A 52 -0.01 -5.42 -19.59
C VAL A 52 -0.56 -4.08 -20.08
N GLN A 53 -0.95 -3.23 -19.15
CA GLN A 53 -1.53 -1.90 -19.38
C GLN A 53 -1.62 -1.11 -18.08
N GLY A 54 -1.96 0.17 -18.16
CA GLY A 54 -2.23 0.97 -16.98
C GLY A 54 -3.46 0.46 -16.21
N PHE A 55 -3.41 0.56 -14.88
CA PHE A 55 -4.52 0.11 -14.02
C PHE A 55 -5.83 0.82 -14.38
N GLU A 56 -5.77 2.10 -14.77
CA GLU A 56 -6.92 2.92 -15.23
C GLU A 56 -7.59 2.36 -16.50
N ASN A 57 -6.83 1.65 -17.33
CA ASN A 57 -7.33 1.10 -18.61
C ASN A 57 -7.89 -0.32 -18.48
N THR A 58 -7.82 -0.93 -17.27
CA THR A 58 -8.30 -2.28 -17.07
C THR A 58 -9.82 -2.33 -16.95
N ASN A 59 -10.42 -3.38 -17.52
CA ASN A 59 -11.85 -3.67 -17.37
C ASN A 59 -12.11 -4.73 -16.28
N LEU A 60 -11.51 -4.52 -15.10
CA LEU A 60 -11.71 -5.40 -13.95
C LEU A 60 -13.06 -5.12 -13.30
N PRO A 61 -13.84 -6.16 -12.94
CA PRO A 61 -15.14 -5.96 -12.30
C PRO A 61 -15.02 -5.38 -10.89
N ASP A 62 -16.00 -4.59 -10.48
CA ASP A 62 -16.12 -4.09 -9.12
C ASP A 62 -16.57 -5.22 -8.17
N SER A 63 -16.17 -5.15 -6.91
CA SER A 63 -16.55 -6.09 -5.84
C SER A 63 -16.29 -7.56 -6.18
N PHE A 64 -15.23 -7.83 -6.91
CA PHE A 64 -14.88 -9.16 -7.42
C PHE A 64 -13.77 -9.86 -6.63
N PHE A 65 -12.79 -9.10 -6.15
CA PHE A 65 -11.60 -9.66 -5.53
C PHE A 65 -11.80 -9.90 -4.04
N ASP A 66 -11.33 -11.04 -3.55
CA ASP A 66 -11.31 -11.39 -2.13
C ASP A 66 -10.21 -10.63 -1.37
N ALA A 67 -9.12 -10.39 -2.06
CA ALA A 67 -7.99 -9.62 -1.54
C ALA A 67 -7.28 -8.83 -2.65
N ALA A 68 -6.56 -7.81 -2.25
CA ALA A 68 -5.58 -7.14 -3.09
C ALA A 68 -4.26 -6.99 -2.32
N ILE A 69 -3.16 -7.24 -3.00
CA ILE A 69 -1.81 -7.14 -2.44
C ILE A 69 -0.91 -6.41 -3.44
N GLY A 70 0.08 -5.69 -2.97
CA GLY A 70 1.05 -5.09 -3.88
C GLY A 70 1.92 -4.03 -3.25
N ASN A 71 2.99 -3.71 -3.94
CA ASN A 71 3.79 -2.51 -3.73
C ASN A 71 3.33 -1.50 -4.78
N VAL A 72 2.48 -0.54 -4.35
CA VAL A 72 1.86 0.40 -5.28
C VAL A 72 2.86 1.48 -5.71
N PRO A 73 2.79 1.96 -6.96
CA PRO A 73 3.63 3.06 -7.40
C PRO A 73 3.34 4.32 -6.60
N PHE A 74 4.36 5.10 -6.31
CA PHE A 74 4.23 6.40 -5.64
C PHE A 74 4.98 7.48 -6.40
N GLY A 75 4.48 8.70 -6.30
CA GLY A 75 5.04 9.86 -7.00
C GLY A 75 4.12 11.07 -6.91
N GLN A 76 4.60 12.20 -7.43
CA GLN A 76 3.91 13.50 -7.41
C GLN A 76 3.08 13.75 -8.68
N PHE A 77 2.59 12.69 -9.30
CA PHE A 77 1.76 12.77 -10.51
C PHE A 77 0.42 12.05 -10.30
N LYS A 78 -0.50 12.29 -11.21
CA LYS A 78 -1.87 11.79 -11.18
C LYS A 78 -2.13 10.87 -12.35
N VAL A 79 -3.07 9.96 -12.17
CA VAL A 79 -3.56 9.08 -13.23
C VAL A 79 -4.92 9.62 -13.69
N PRO A 80 -5.11 9.94 -14.98
CA PRO A 80 -6.40 10.39 -15.49
C PRO A 80 -7.39 9.22 -15.49
N ASP A 81 -8.42 9.33 -14.65
CA ASP A 81 -9.54 8.40 -14.58
C ASP A 81 -10.80 9.17 -14.19
N LYS A 82 -11.76 9.30 -15.11
CA LYS A 82 -12.98 10.11 -14.94
C LYS A 82 -13.75 9.81 -13.65
N ARG A 83 -13.66 8.57 -13.14
CA ARG A 83 -14.35 8.16 -11.91
C ARG A 83 -13.74 8.81 -10.67
N TYR A 84 -12.42 9.07 -10.69
CA TYR A 84 -11.64 9.55 -9.55
C TYR A 84 -11.07 10.97 -9.71
N ASP A 85 -11.09 11.55 -10.91
CA ASP A 85 -10.50 12.87 -11.24
C ASP A 85 -10.95 13.98 -10.28
N LYS A 86 -12.22 13.94 -9.87
CA LYS A 86 -12.80 14.91 -8.92
C LYS A 86 -12.11 14.95 -7.55
N HIS A 87 -11.42 13.86 -7.16
CA HIS A 87 -10.73 13.76 -5.89
C HIS A 87 -9.29 14.26 -5.94
N ASN A 88 -8.76 14.44 -7.15
CA ASN A 88 -7.41 14.96 -7.38
C ASN A 88 -6.30 14.13 -6.73
N PHE A 89 -6.47 12.82 -6.69
CA PHE A 89 -5.54 11.89 -6.04
C PHE A 89 -4.19 11.81 -6.76
N LEU A 90 -3.12 11.73 -5.97
CA LEU A 90 -1.82 11.28 -6.47
C LEU A 90 -1.88 9.79 -6.81
N ILE A 91 -0.92 9.29 -7.60
CA ILE A 91 -0.94 7.92 -8.10
C ILE A 91 -1.13 6.87 -7.00
N HIS A 92 -0.42 6.96 -5.88
CA HIS A 92 -0.56 6.01 -4.78
C HIS A 92 -1.97 6.07 -4.13
N ASP A 93 -2.55 7.25 -3.97
CA ASP A 93 -3.91 7.44 -3.45
C ASP A 93 -4.97 6.88 -4.41
N TYR A 94 -4.76 7.09 -5.71
CA TYR A 94 -5.60 6.53 -6.76
C TYR A 94 -5.63 5.01 -6.72
N PHE A 95 -4.47 4.36 -6.50
CA PHE A 95 -4.42 2.90 -6.40
C PHE A 95 -5.26 2.37 -5.23
N PHE A 96 -5.24 3.03 -4.06
CA PHE A 96 -6.15 2.69 -2.96
C PHE A 96 -7.62 2.88 -3.34
N ALA A 97 -7.97 4.03 -3.90
CA ALA A 97 -9.35 4.35 -4.23
C ALA A 97 -9.95 3.36 -5.25
N ARG A 98 -9.21 3.08 -6.34
CA ARG A 98 -9.65 2.14 -7.37
C ARG A 98 -9.70 0.71 -6.85
N THR A 99 -8.72 0.27 -6.08
CA THR A 99 -8.68 -1.08 -5.50
C THR A 99 -9.85 -1.31 -4.53
N LEU A 100 -10.22 -0.31 -3.73
CA LEU A 100 -11.39 -0.39 -2.85
C LEU A 100 -12.69 -0.67 -3.62
N ASP A 101 -12.84 -0.16 -4.85
CA ASP A 101 -13.99 -0.50 -5.67
C ASP A 101 -13.92 -1.93 -6.22
N LYS A 102 -12.71 -2.45 -6.48
CA LYS A 102 -12.51 -3.79 -7.06
C LYS A 102 -12.63 -4.92 -6.04
N VAL A 103 -12.24 -4.67 -4.80
CA VAL A 103 -12.36 -5.64 -3.70
C VAL A 103 -13.82 -5.72 -3.22
N ARG A 104 -14.30 -6.94 -2.93
CA ARG A 104 -15.64 -7.16 -2.40
C ARG A 104 -15.78 -6.69 -0.94
N PRO A 105 -16.99 -6.43 -0.45
CA PRO A 105 -17.21 -6.22 0.99
C PRO A 105 -16.62 -7.36 1.83
N GLY A 106 -15.94 -7.00 2.92
CA GLY A 106 -15.21 -7.93 3.79
C GLY A 106 -13.86 -8.40 3.24
N GLY A 107 -13.53 -8.08 1.98
CA GLY A 107 -12.22 -8.37 1.40
C GLY A 107 -11.12 -7.48 1.98
N VAL A 108 -9.88 -7.93 1.87
CA VAL A 108 -8.71 -7.30 2.49
C VAL A 108 -7.77 -6.71 1.45
N ILE A 109 -7.20 -5.56 1.76
CA ILE A 109 -6.15 -4.91 0.98
C ILE A 109 -4.90 -4.83 1.84
N ALA A 110 -3.76 -5.29 1.30
CA ALA A 110 -2.45 -5.18 1.93
C ALA A 110 -1.48 -4.52 0.96
N PHE A 111 -1.24 -3.22 1.12
CA PHE A 111 -0.39 -2.45 0.22
C PHE A 111 0.83 -1.89 0.92
N ILE A 112 1.97 -2.00 0.24
CA ILE A 112 3.17 -1.22 0.54
C ILE A 112 3.08 0.10 -0.23
N THR A 113 3.28 1.20 0.47
CA THR A 113 3.27 2.57 -0.09
C THR A 113 4.27 3.46 0.62
N SER A 114 4.53 4.65 0.11
CA SER A 114 5.32 5.63 0.84
C SER A 114 4.58 6.13 2.08
N LYS A 115 5.31 6.59 3.11
CA LYS A 115 4.71 7.22 4.30
C LYS A 115 3.73 8.36 3.96
N GLY A 116 3.87 8.95 2.77
CA GLY A 116 3.03 10.07 2.32
C GLY A 116 1.53 9.77 2.31
N THR A 117 1.11 8.51 2.14
CA THR A 117 -0.32 8.17 2.21
C THR A 117 -0.90 8.46 3.60
N LEU A 118 -0.19 8.07 4.66
CA LEU A 118 -0.64 8.28 6.04
C LEU A 118 -0.21 9.63 6.63
N ASP A 119 0.95 10.17 6.24
CA ASP A 119 1.55 11.35 6.89
C ASP A 119 1.31 12.69 6.17
N LYS A 120 0.72 12.73 4.97
CA LYS A 120 0.48 14.02 4.31
C LYS A 120 -0.49 14.90 5.12
N GLU A 121 -0.26 16.21 5.13
CA GLU A 121 -1.11 17.16 5.85
C GLU A 121 -2.56 17.12 5.39
N ASN A 122 -2.79 17.02 4.08
CA ASN A 122 -4.14 16.91 3.54
C ASN A 122 -4.75 15.53 3.87
N PRO A 123 -5.82 15.46 4.67
CA PRO A 123 -6.44 14.21 5.11
C PRO A 123 -7.39 13.57 4.09
N ASN A 124 -7.63 14.19 2.94
CA ASN A 124 -8.73 13.82 2.04
C ASN A 124 -8.69 12.35 1.62
N VAL A 125 -7.52 11.79 1.29
CA VAL A 125 -7.43 10.38 0.93
C VAL A 125 -7.73 9.46 2.11
N ARG A 126 -7.25 9.81 3.31
CA ARG A 126 -7.52 9.03 4.53
C ARG A 126 -9.00 9.06 4.89
N LYS A 127 -9.67 10.21 4.77
CA LYS A 127 -11.13 10.32 4.91
C LYS A 127 -11.86 9.46 3.88
N TYR A 128 -11.43 9.51 2.63
CA TYR A 128 -12.00 8.68 1.56
C TYR A 128 -11.90 7.18 1.88
N ILE A 129 -10.72 6.74 2.34
CA ILE A 129 -10.47 5.35 2.73
C ILE A 129 -11.31 4.98 3.95
N ALA A 130 -11.29 5.79 5.02
CA ALA A 130 -12.00 5.53 6.28
C ALA A 130 -13.51 5.36 6.11
N GLN A 131 -14.11 6.07 5.18
CA GLN A 131 -15.52 5.92 4.85
C GLN A 131 -15.85 4.57 4.17
N ARG A 132 -14.86 3.90 3.58
CA ARG A 132 -15.01 2.70 2.75
C ARG A 132 -14.38 1.44 3.33
N ALA A 133 -13.45 1.59 4.25
CA ALA A 133 -12.70 0.48 4.83
C ALA A 133 -12.34 0.75 6.30
N ASP A 134 -12.18 -0.32 7.05
CA ASP A 134 -11.54 -0.32 8.35
C ASP A 134 -10.03 -0.44 8.19
N LEU A 135 -9.27 0.34 8.94
CA LEU A 135 -7.84 0.12 9.10
C LEU A 135 -7.64 -1.05 10.08
N LEU A 136 -7.16 -2.18 9.56
CA LEU A 136 -6.83 -3.34 10.39
C LEU A 136 -5.50 -3.15 11.12
N GLY A 137 -4.59 -2.41 10.50
CA GLY A 137 -3.27 -2.07 11.03
C GLY A 137 -2.38 -1.46 9.97
N ALA A 138 -1.27 -0.89 10.42
CA ALA A 138 -0.20 -0.43 9.53
C ALA A 138 1.17 -0.68 10.18
N ILE A 139 2.18 -0.94 9.36
CA ILE A 139 3.56 -1.16 9.82
C ILE A 139 4.46 -0.19 9.06
N ARG A 140 5.23 0.61 9.78
CA ARG A 140 6.22 1.52 9.19
C ARG A 140 7.57 0.86 9.09
N LEU A 141 8.10 0.84 7.88
CA LEU A 141 9.38 0.23 7.54
C LEU A 141 10.52 1.27 7.53
N PRO A 142 11.74 0.85 7.89
CA PRO A 142 12.92 1.68 7.73
C PRO A 142 13.12 2.17 6.29
N ASN A 143 13.73 3.35 6.14
CA ASN A 143 13.91 4.00 4.84
C ASN A 143 14.85 3.24 3.89
N ASP A 144 15.71 2.38 4.40
CA ASP A 144 16.65 1.56 3.63
C ASP A 144 16.10 0.19 3.20
N THR A 145 14.87 -0.14 3.60
CA THR A 145 14.23 -1.45 3.34
C THR A 145 14.31 -1.85 1.86
N PHE A 146 14.12 -0.91 0.94
CA PHE A 146 14.15 -1.16 -0.50
C PHE A 146 15.41 -0.66 -1.20
N LYS A 147 16.42 -0.19 -0.46
CA LYS A 147 17.66 0.37 -1.03
C LYS A 147 18.38 -0.61 -1.93
N ALA A 148 18.53 -1.86 -1.49
CA ALA A 148 19.21 -2.90 -2.26
C ALA A 148 18.44 -3.32 -3.53
N ALA A 149 17.09 -3.31 -3.47
CA ALA A 149 16.24 -3.78 -4.57
C ALA A 149 15.87 -2.66 -5.56
N ALA A 150 15.67 -1.44 -5.09
CA ALA A 150 15.16 -0.32 -5.89
C ALA A 150 16.12 0.89 -5.95
N GLY A 151 17.24 0.85 -5.24
CA GLY A 151 18.23 1.93 -5.22
C GLY A 151 17.73 3.24 -4.58
N THR A 152 16.64 3.18 -3.83
CA THR A 152 16.01 4.36 -3.21
C THR A 152 15.85 4.19 -1.71
N GLU A 153 16.03 5.29 -0.98
CA GLU A 153 15.78 5.37 0.46
C GLU A 153 14.46 6.09 0.68
N VAL A 154 13.42 5.35 1.02
CA VAL A 154 12.07 5.89 1.26
C VAL A 154 11.44 5.20 2.45
N THR A 155 11.05 5.96 3.45
CA THR A 155 10.19 5.44 4.53
C THR A 155 8.87 5.00 3.95
N SER A 156 8.54 3.72 4.12
CA SER A 156 7.37 3.08 3.54
C SER A 156 6.48 2.51 4.63
N ASP A 157 5.20 2.42 4.34
CA ASP A 157 4.21 1.81 5.22
C ASP A 157 3.57 0.60 4.54
N ILE A 158 3.36 -0.48 5.29
CA ILE A 158 2.44 -1.56 4.91
C ILE A 158 1.10 -1.22 5.55
N ILE A 159 0.05 -1.11 4.74
CA ILE A 159 -1.28 -0.72 5.20
C ILE A 159 -2.24 -1.88 4.96
N PHE A 160 -2.92 -2.32 6.01
CA PHE A 160 -3.92 -3.38 5.96
C PHE A 160 -5.31 -2.77 6.15
N LEU A 161 -6.19 -2.98 5.15
CA LEU A 161 -7.56 -2.48 5.14
C LEU A 161 -8.55 -3.62 4.93
N GLN A 162 -9.72 -3.53 5.56
CA GLN A 162 -10.85 -4.39 5.25
C GLN A 162 -12.00 -3.56 4.68
N LYS A 163 -12.45 -3.89 3.48
CA LYS A 163 -13.53 -3.15 2.83
C LYS A 163 -14.85 -3.32 3.56
N ARG A 164 -15.53 -2.20 3.85
CA ARG A 164 -16.88 -2.17 4.42
C ARG A 164 -17.93 -2.60 3.39
N ASP A 165 -19.09 -3.03 3.88
CA ASP A 165 -20.26 -3.33 3.05
C ASP A 165 -20.98 -2.09 2.54
N ARG A 166 -20.77 -0.93 3.18
CA ARG A 166 -21.40 0.36 2.85
C ARG A 166 -20.49 1.52 3.21
N LEU A 167 -20.82 2.68 2.65
CA LEU A 167 -20.20 3.93 3.07
C LEU A 167 -20.65 4.29 4.49
N VAL A 168 -19.70 4.69 5.32
CA VAL A 168 -19.95 5.16 6.68
C VAL A 168 -19.33 6.54 6.84
N ASP A 169 -20.12 7.50 7.34
CA ASP A 169 -19.61 8.84 7.62
C ASP A 169 -18.93 8.86 8.98
N ILE A 170 -17.67 8.46 9.00
CA ILE A 170 -16.81 8.42 10.18
C ILE A 170 -15.45 9.04 9.88
N GLU A 171 -14.83 9.54 10.91
CA GLU A 171 -13.50 10.16 10.89
C GLU A 171 -12.68 9.64 12.08
N PRO A 172 -12.17 8.40 12.05
CA PRO A 172 -11.35 7.84 13.11
C PRO A 172 -10.01 8.56 13.24
N ASP A 173 -9.35 8.43 14.40
CA ASP A 173 -8.13 9.17 14.75
C ASP A 173 -7.00 9.01 13.72
N TRP A 174 -6.86 7.83 13.11
CA TRP A 174 -5.84 7.59 12.07
C TRP A 174 -6.02 8.40 10.78
N VAL A 175 -7.14 9.11 10.62
CA VAL A 175 -7.32 10.08 9.53
C VAL A 175 -6.45 11.31 9.76
N HIS A 176 -6.11 11.61 11.00
CA HIS A 176 -5.37 12.78 11.44
C HIS A 176 -3.90 12.49 11.71
N LEU A 177 -3.13 13.56 11.83
CA LEU A 177 -1.74 13.53 12.29
C LEU A 177 -1.68 13.87 13.76
N ALA A 178 -0.69 13.31 14.45
CA ALA A 178 -0.33 13.64 15.81
C ALA A 178 1.19 13.85 15.89
N THR A 179 1.68 14.20 17.07
CA THR A 179 3.10 14.42 17.33
C THR A 179 3.55 13.42 18.38
N ASP A 180 4.64 12.72 18.13
CA ASP A 180 5.22 11.77 19.06
C ASP A 180 5.94 12.47 20.22
N ALA A 181 6.48 11.68 21.16
CA ALA A 181 7.21 12.18 22.32
C ALA A 181 8.50 12.95 21.96
N ASN A 182 9.03 12.75 20.75
CA ASN A 182 10.24 13.42 20.24
C ASN A 182 9.93 14.67 19.40
N GLY A 183 8.64 15.04 19.31
CA GLY A 183 8.21 16.20 18.52
C GLY A 183 8.06 15.94 17.02
N ILE A 184 8.09 14.67 16.58
CA ILE A 184 7.95 14.29 15.17
C ILE A 184 6.48 14.13 14.83
N ARG A 185 6.05 14.87 13.80
CA ARG A 185 4.68 14.82 13.30
C ARG A 185 4.51 13.65 12.33
N MET A 186 3.55 12.77 12.62
CA MET A 186 3.21 11.61 11.83
C MET A 186 1.75 11.22 12.02
N ASN A 187 1.31 10.16 11.34
CA ASN A 187 -0.05 9.65 11.51
C ASN A 187 -0.35 9.28 12.97
N ALA A 188 -1.53 9.64 13.47
CA ALA A 188 -1.95 9.35 14.84
C ALA A 188 -1.87 7.85 15.17
N TYR A 189 -2.14 6.97 14.19
CA TYR A 189 -2.01 5.53 14.37
C TYR A 189 -0.62 5.11 14.88
N PHE A 190 0.45 5.67 14.30
CA PHE A 190 1.82 5.32 14.71
C PHE A 190 2.24 5.98 16.03
N VAL A 191 1.63 7.10 16.37
CA VAL A 191 1.86 7.73 17.71
C VAL A 191 1.20 6.89 18.81
N ASP A 192 0.02 6.32 18.52
CA ASP A 192 -0.72 5.47 19.45
C ASP A 192 -0.20 4.01 19.49
N ASN A 193 0.47 3.57 18.42
CA ASN A 193 1.03 2.21 18.27
C ASN A 193 2.52 2.29 17.88
N PRO A 194 3.40 2.77 18.76
CA PRO A 194 4.82 2.97 18.44
C PRO A 194 5.56 1.66 18.11
N GLU A 195 5.08 0.52 18.58
CA GLU A 195 5.61 -0.81 18.27
C GLU A 195 5.45 -1.19 16.79
N MET A 196 4.53 -0.53 16.07
CA MET A 196 4.35 -0.71 14.63
C MET A 196 5.32 0.12 13.78
N VAL A 197 6.20 0.90 14.40
CA VAL A 197 7.29 1.62 13.73
C VAL A 197 8.58 0.81 13.90
N LEU A 198 9.05 0.18 12.83
CA LEU A 198 10.18 -0.77 12.88
C LEU A 198 11.55 -0.09 12.73
N GLY A 199 11.73 1.06 13.35
CA GLY A 199 12.95 1.85 13.38
C GLY A 199 12.78 3.12 14.20
N ASP A 200 13.82 3.94 14.23
CA ASP A 200 13.79 5.23 14.91
C ASP A 200 13.29 6.32 13.97
N MET A 201 12.24 7.03 14.39
CA MET A 201 11.81 8.22 13.68
C MET A 201 12.75 9.39 13.95
N GLN A 202 13.29 9.97 12.89
CA GLN A 202 14.25 11.07 12.96
C GLN A 202 13.93 12.14 11.92
N MET A 203 14.34 13.39 12.18
CA MET A 203 14.36 14.45 11.19
C MET A 203 15.68 14.40 10.42
N VAL A 204 15.58 14.26 9.10
CA VAL A 204 16.73 14.16 8.20
C VAL A 204 16.69 15.27 7.13
N SER A 205 17.84 15.59 6.54
CA SER A 205 17.89 16.52 5.41
C SER A 205 17.46 15.82 4.12
N GLY A 206 16.35 16.25 3.56
CA GLY A 206 15.82 15.76 2.29
C GLY A 206 15.99 16.78 1.15
N PRO A 207 15.57 16.42 -0.07
CA PRO A 207 15.69 17.28 -1.25
C PRO A 207 14.97 18.63 -1.15
N HIS A 208 13.95 18.70 -0.30
CA HIS A 208 13.08 19.88 -0.13
C HIS A 208 13.15 20.48 1.28
N GLY A 209 14.15 20.12 2.06
CA GLY A 209 14.33 20.57 3.44
C GLY A 209 14.31 19.41 4.43
N MET A 210 14.08 19.74 5.72
CA MET A 210 14.00 18.72 6.76
C MET A 210 12.72 17.89 6.60
N GLU A 211 12.86 16.58 6.62
CA GLU A 211 11.76 15.63 6.56
C GLU A 211 11.92 14.50 7.59
N SER A 212 10.82 13.90 8.00
CA SER A 212 10.87 12.75 8.89
C SER A 212 11.24 11.49 8.12
N ALA A 213 12.08 10.63 8.71
CA ALA A 213 12.43 9.32 8.17
C ALA A 213 12.46 8.28 9.29
N CYS A 214 12.12 7.06 8.96
CA CYS A 214 12.30 5.90 9.83
C CYS A 214 13.69 5.31 9.54
N ILE A 215 14.57 5.34 10.53
CA ILE A 215 15.95 4.85 10.41
C ILE A 215 16.02 3.45 11.01
N ALA A 216 16.65 2.52 10.29
CA ALA A 216 16.80 1.14 10.78
C ALA A 216 17.52 1.09 12.14
N TYR A 217 17.07 0.21 13.02
CA TYR A 217 17.79 -0.06 14.26
C TYR A 217 19.14 -0.71 13.96
N GLU A 218 20.18 -0.26 14.65
CA GLU A 218 21.46 -0.96 14.66
C GLU A 218 21.27 -2.35 15.26
N ASN A 219 21.82 -3.37 14.62
CA ASN A 219 21.80 -4.76 15.11
C ASN A 219 20.41 -5.44 15.22
N ALA A 220 19.40 -4.96 14.50
CA ALA A 220 18.11 -5.63 14.38
C ALA A 220 17.88 -6.13 12.95
N GLU A 221 17.35 -7.35 12.84
CA GLU A 221 16.95 -7.91 11.55
C GLU A 221 15.48 -7.55 11.26
N LEU A 222 15.22 -6.91 10.13
CA LEU A 222 13.86 -6.49 9.75
C LEU A 222 12.86 -7.64 9.73
N GLY A 223 13.30 -8.85 9.32
CA GLY A 223 12.44 -10.03 9.28
C GLY A 223 11.97 -10.48 10.68
N ASP A 224 12.78 -10.26 11.73
CA ASP A 224 12.39 -10.56 13.10
C ASP A 224 11.39 -9.50 13.60
N LEU A 225 11.69 -8.22 13.38
CA LEU A 225 10.78 -7.12 13.74
C LEU A 225 9.41 -7.26 13.06
N LEU A 226 9.36 -7.68 11.80
CA LEU A 226 8.10 -7.92 11.08
C LEU A 226 7.31 -9.09 11.68
N ARG A 227 7.98 -10.16 12.12
CA ARG A 227 7.31 -11.30 12.78
C ARG A 227 6.68 -10.90 14.11
N ASP A 228 7.35 -10.01 14.84
CA ASP A 228 6.85 -9.53 16.14
C ASP A 228 5.67 -8.54 15.98
N ALA A 229 5.60 -7.85 14.83
CA ALA A 229 4.55 -6.87 14.54
C ALA A 229 3.26 -7.50 13.95
N ILE A 230 3.30 -8.75 13.50
CA ILE A 230 2.18 -9.48 12.87
C ILE A 230 1.60 -10.52 13.82
#